data_e78def08fd16f1c8801af0b231f456b0
#
_entry.id   e78def08fd16f1c8801af0b231f456b0
#
_cell.length_a   1.000
_cell.length_b   1.000
_cell.length_c   1.000
_cell.angle_alpha   90.00
_cell.angle_beta   90.00
_cell.angle_gamma   90.00
#
_symmetry.space_group_name_H-M   'P 1'
#
loop_
_entity.id
_entity.type
_entity.pdbx_description
1 polymer ?
#
loop_
_entity_poly.entity_id
_entity_poly.type
_entity_poly.pdbx_seq_one_letter_code
_entity_poly.pdbx_strand_id
1 'polypeptide(L)'
;MIGEISRDEVRSSIEDKLCAHFSVTSASATDDQVFQATAIVINEIMSRLLAAESPTKHEKEVHYMSMEFLMGRSLMKNAFNLGISEAVTGALEDLGRNASDIFEAEPDAGLGNGGLGRLAACYMDSMATCGYEGTGYSICYELGIFRQKFENGRQTEVADNWRTAAESWLIPRWEDAVEVRFGGHVAPHWDNMGHYHAEYTGYTAVIAVPRDMLIAGYGGHEINTLRLWDAKSPNSLDMYLFSEGEYVKSMEQRTMAEVITKVLYPPDEHVEGKILRLKQQYFFVSATAQDVVRKHIRKWGDIKSFAEHHAMQINDTHPTLIIPELMRIFMDEYGLGWDEAWDIVTHSVAYTNHTVMSEALEKWPQDIVQQLLPRLWEIMCEINRRWCDYLV
;
A
#
# COMPACT_ATOMS: atom_id res chain seq x y z
N MET A 1 -20.46 -12.20 14.96
CA MET A 1 -19.79 -12.60 16.22
C MET A 1 -18.88 -13.76 15.87
N ILE A 2 -17.61 -13.64 16.22
CA ILE A 2 -16.67 -14.77 16.16
C ILE A 2 -17.24 -15.84 17.07
N GLY A 3 -17.47 -17.08 16.57
CA GLY A 3 -17.72 -18.22 17.44
C GLY A 3 -16.55 -18.34 18.43
N GLU A 4 -16.78 -18.91 19.60
CA GLU A 4 -15.75 -19.07 20.62
C GLU A 4 -14.59 -19.92 20.02
N ILE A 5 -13.47 -19.25 19.70
CA ILE A 5 -12.27 -19.91 19.17
C ILE A 5 -11.57 -20.55 20.37
N SER A 6 -11.52 -21.85 20.39
CA SER A 6 -10.95 -22.60 21.51
C SER A 6 -9.41 -22.66 21.44
N ARG A 7 -8.79 -22.84 22.60
CA ARG A 7 -7.35 -23.08 22.75
C ARG A 7 -6.88 -24.29 21.91
N ASP A 8 -7.66 -25.38 21.91
CA ASP A 8 -7.33 -26.61 21.17
C ASP A 8 -7.37 -26.38 19.64
N GLU A 9 -8.34 -25.61 19.15
CA GLU A 9 -8.41 -25.25 17.72
C GLU A 9 -7.21 -24.41 17.28
N VAL A 10 -6.81 -23.41 18.08
CA VAL A 10 -5.63 -22.59 17.79
C VAL A 10 -4.37 -23.45 17.79
N ARG A 11 -4.20 -24.32 18.82
CA ARG A 11 -3.04 -25.21 18.90
C ARG A 11 -2.96 -26.13 17.68
N SER A 12 -4.03 -26.84 17.36
CA SER A 12 -4.06 -27.76 16.21
C SER A 12 -3.77 -27.01 14.90
N SER A 13 -4.34 -25.80 14.73
CA SER A 13 -4.08 -24.99 13.55
C SER A 13 -2.61 -24.57 13.45
N ILE A 14 -1.95 -24.19 14.55
CA ILE A 14 -0.52 -23.86 14.56
C ILE A 14 0.32 -25.09 14.16
N GLU A 15 0.03 -26.28 14.74
CA GLU A 15 0.72 -27.51 14.38
C GLU A 15 0.56 -27.86 12.90
N ASP A 16 -0.63 -27.69 12.34
CA ASP A 16 -0.89 -27.89 10.92
C ASP A 16 -0.08 -26.93 10.04
N LYS A 17 0.04 -25.63 10.44
CA LYS A 17 0.86 -24.66 9.70
C LYS A 17 2.35 -24.95 9.81
N LEU A 18 2.83 -25.38 10.97
CA LEU A 18 4.23 -25.79 11.13
C LEU A 18 4.55 -26.98 10.21
N CYS A 19 3.67 -27.94 10.12
CA CYS A 19 3.85 -29.07 9.22
C CYS A 19 3.76 -28.66 7.76
N ALA A 20 2.72 -27.91 7.36
CA ALA A 20 2.45 -27.58 5.97
C ALA A 20 3.45 -26.58 5.35
N HIS A 21 3.87 -25.57 6.10
CA HIS A 21 4.73 -24.50 5.58
C HIS A 21 6.22 -24.72 5.86
N PHE A 22 6.56 -25.43 6.95
CA PHE A 22 7.96 -25.56 7.38
C PHE A 22 8.44 -27.03 7.44
N SER A 23 7.54 -27.99 7.27
CA SER A 23 7.85 -29.44 7.36
C SER A 23 8.50 -29.82 8.70
N VAL A 24 8.07 -29.18 9.81
CA VAL A 24 8.56 -29.42 11.17
C VAL A 24 7.41 -29.73 12.12
N THR A 25 7.73 -30.37 13.25
CA THR A 25 6.80 -30.51 14.38
C THR A 25 6.98 -29.38 15.37
N SER A 26 6.00 -29.18 16.26
CA SER A 26 6.09 -28.18 17.34
C SER A 26 7.35 -28.35 18.22
N ALA A 27 7.80 -29.59 18.44
CA ALA A 27 8.99 -29.88 19.24
C ALA A 27 10.32 -29.48 18.54
N SER A 28 10.35 -29.48 17.19
CA SER A 28 11.55 -29.18 16.40
C SER A 28 11.56 -27.78 15.78
N ALA A 29 10.44 -27.06 15.85
CA ALA A 29 10.29 -25.72 15.30
C ALA A 29 11.13 -24.69 16.06
N THR A 30 11.65 -23.69 15.35
CA THR A 30 12.23 -22.49 15.96
C THR A 30 11.13 -21.52 16.41
N ASP A 31 11.45 -20.57 17.29
CA ASP A 31 10.47 -19.56 17.74
C ASP A 31 9.99 -18.68 16.58
N ASP A 32 10.85 -18.38 15.61
CA ASP A 32 10.47 -17.68 14.38
C ASP A 32 9.45 -18.48 13.54
N GLN A 33 9.64 -19.78 13.39
CA GLN A 33 8.67 -20.64 12.70
C GLN A 33 7.33 -20.72 13.44
N VAL A 34 7.36 -20.79 14.78
CA VAL A 34 6.15 -20.78 15.61
C VAL A 34 5.44 -19.43 15.50
N PHE A 35 6.19 -18.31 15.54
CA PHE A 35 5.64 -16.98 15.28
C PHE A 35 4.92 -16.93 13.92
N GLN A 36 5.61 -17.33 12.85
CA GLN A 36 5.04 -17.27 11.49
C GLN A 36 3.79 -18.17 11.36
N ALA A 37 3.82 -19.39 11.91
CA ALA A 37 2.66 -20.26 11.91
C ALA A 37 1.47 -19.65 12.67
N THR A 38 1.72 -19.04 13.83
CA THR A 38 0.69 -18.36 14.64
C THR A 38 0.13 -17.15 13.90
N ALA A 39 0.97 -16.36 13.25
CA ALA A 39 0.57 -15.21 12.43
C ALA A 39 -0.33 -15.64 11.25
N ILE A 40 0.00 -16.75 10.57
CA ILE A 40 -0.85 -17.31 9.51
C ILE A 40 -2.23 -17.71 10.06
N VAL A 41 -2.30 -18.35 11.22
CA VAL A 41 -3.58 -18.74 11.84
C VAL A 41 -4.45 -17.52 12.13
N ILE A 42 -3.87 -16.47 12.74
CA ILE A 42 -4.62 -15.21 13.02
C ILE A 42 -5.06 -14.54 11.72
N ASN A 43 -4.19 -14.49 10.71
CA ASN A 43 -4.51 -13.92 9.41
C ASN A 43 -5.66 -14.67 8.70
N GLU A 44 -5.70 -16.00 8.82
CA GLU A 44 -6.82 -16.80 8.31
C GLU A 44 -8.13 -16.51 9.05
N ILE A 45 -8.10 -16.32 10.37
CA ILE A 45 -9.27 -15.95 11.16
C ILE A 45 -9.80 -14.60 10.67
N MET A 46 -8.95 -13.59 10.55
CA MET A 46 -9.33 -12.26 10.04
C MET A 46 -9.87 -12.33 8.60
N SER A 47 -9.24 -13.13 7.75
CA SER A 47 -9.67 -13.31 6.36
C SER A 47 -11.07 -13.95 6.26
N ARG A 48 -11.39 -14.90 7.14
CA ARG A 48 -12.74 -15.50 7.21
C ARG A 48 -13.78 -14.49 7.68
N LEU A 49 -13.44 -13.64 8.63
CA LEU A 49 -14.33 -12.59 9.12
C LEU A 49 -14.61 -11.57 8.01
N LEU A 50 -13.56 -11.08 7.35
CA LEU A 50 -13.69 -10.15 6.22
C LEU A 50 -14.53 -10.76 5.08
N ALA A 51 -14.32 -12.03 4.74
CA ALA A 51 -15.09 -12.71 3.70
C ALA A 51 -16.57 -12.94 4.07
N ALA A 52 -16.89 -12.96 5.36
CA ALA A 52 -18.25 -13.12 5.84
C ALA A 52 -19.02 -11.80 5.91
N GLU A 53 -18.37 -10.66 5.72
CA GLU A 53 -19.03 -9.34 5.72
C GLU A 53 -19.88 -9.14 4.48
N SER A 54 -21.00 -8.40 4.67
CA SER A 54 -21.86 -8.02 3.54
C SER A 54 -21.16 -6.96 2.68
N PRO A 55 -21.09 -7.14 1.36
CA PRO A 55 -20.53 -6.13 0.45
C PRO A 55 -21.24 -4.76 0.49
N THR A 56 -22.45 -4.70 1.06
CA THR A 56 -23.28 -3.50 1.17
C THR A 56 -23.39 -2.97 2.60
N LYS A 57 -22.52 -3.44 3.51
CA LYS A 57 -22.55 -3.02 4.92
C LYS A 57 -22.33 -1.52 5.09
N HIS A 58 -21.47 -0.94 4.27
CA HIS A 58 -21.14 0.48 4.32
C HIS A 58 -21.49 1.18 3.00
N GLU A 59 -22.04 2.39 3.12
CA GLU A 59 -22.38 3.24 1.97
C GLU A 59 -21.20 4.10 1.53
N LYS A 60 -20.27 4.44 2.46
CA LYS A 60 -19.10 5.26 2.20
C LYS A 60 -17.85 4.64 2.80
N GLU A 61 -16.81 4.55 2.00
CA GLU A 61 -15.50 3.97 2.34
C GLU A 61 -14.45 5.07 2.50
N VAL A 62 -13.56 4.92 3.49
CA VAL A 62 -12.44 5.83 3.72
C VAL A 62 -11.15 5.21 3.15
N HIS A 63 -10.49 5.96 2.27
CA HIS A 63 -9.19 5.58 1.68
C HIS A 63 -8.09 6.47 2.25
N TYR A 64 -7.33 5.93 3.20
CA TYR A 64 -6.27 6.68 3.89
C TYR A 64 -4.94 6.49 3.16
N MET A 65 -4.47 7.52 2.47
CA MET A 65 -3.27 7.48 1.64
C MET A 65 -2.08 8.09 2.36
N SER A 66 -1.04 7.31 2.60
CA SER A 66 0.18 7.77 3.28
C SER A 66 1.41 7.07 2.75
N MET A 67 2.55 7.80 2.74
CA MET A 67 3.86 7.18 2.46
C MET A 67 4.35 6.29 3.60
N GLU A 68 3.77 6.44 4.80
CA GLU A 68 4.19 5.73 6.00
C GLU A 68 3.02 5.15 6.78
N PHE A 69 3.20 3.92 7.26
CA PHE A 69 2.34 3.30 8.28
C PHE A 69 3.22 2.61 9.32
N LEU A 70 3.51 3.29 10.43
CA LEU A 70 4.33 2.75 11.52
C LEU A 70 3.48 1.83 12.40
N MET A 71 3.23 0.62 11.88
CA MET A 71 2.28 -0.34 12.47
C MET A 71 2.77 -0.96 13.77
N GLY A 72 4.09 -1.13 13.93
CA GLY A 72 4.64 -1.97 14.97
C GLY A 72 4.35 -3.45 14.73
N ARG A 73 4.25 -4.23 15.82
CA ARG A 73 3.95 -5.66 15.80
C ARG A 73 2.45 -5.92 15.75
N SER A 74 2.05 -6.92 15.00
CA SER A 74 0.64 -7.22 14.69
C SER A 74 0.08 -8.42 15.46
N LEU A 75 0.91 -9.39 15.85
CA LEU A 75 0.47 -10.66 16.42
C LEU A 75 -0.34 -10.46 17.71
N MET A 76 0.28 -9.86 18.72
CA MET A 76 -0.36 -9.64 20.01
C MET A 76 -1.54 -8.65 19.88
N LYS A 77 -1.39 -7.60 19.09
CA LYS A 77 -2.44 -6.60 18.85
C LYS A 77 -3.68 -7.23 18.23
N ASN A 78 -3.53 -7.98 17.13
CA ASN A 78 -4.68 -8.61 16.48
C ASN A 78 -5.31 -9.69 17.35
N ALA A 79 -4.52 -10.52 18.07
CA ALA A 79 -5.06 -11.47 19.03
C ALA A 79 -5.91 -10.79 20.14
N PHE A 80 -5.43 -9.65 20.64
CA PHE A 80 -6.15 -8.86 21.64
C PHE A 80 -7.44 -8.25 21.08
N ASN A 81 -7.36 -7.63 19.91
CA ASN A 81 -8.52 -6.99 19.28
C ASN A 81 -9.61 -8.00 18.88
N LEU A 82 -9.22 -9.22 18.49
CA LEU A 82 -10.15 -10.32 18.22
C LEU A 82 -10.72 -10.99 19.47
N GLY A 83 -10.19 -10.67 20.67
CA GLY A 83 -10.60 -11.28 21.94
C GLY A 83 -10.12 -12.73 22.13
N ILE A 84 -9.06 -13.16 21.42
CA ILE A 84 -8.52 -14.54 21.43
C ILE A 84 -7.14 -14.66 22.10
N SER A 85 -6.67 -13.60 22.80
CA SER A 85 -5.34 -13.60 23.44
C SER A 85 -5.12 -14.78 24.37
N GLU A 86 -6.11 -15.14 25.19
CA GLU A 86 -6.01 -16.27 26.11
C GLU A 86 -5.90 -17.62 25.38
N ALA A 87 -6.67 -17.79 24.30
CA ALA A 87 -6.61 -18.99 23.47
C ALA A 87 -5.24 -19.13 22.78
N VAL A 88 -4.72 -18.04 22.24
CA VAL A 88 -3.39 -18.01 21.58
C VAL A 88 -2.27 -18.28 22.58
N THR A 89 -2.26 -17.54 23.70
CA THR A 89 -1.25 -17.74 24.76
C THR A 89 -1.25 -19.17 25.29
N GLY A 90 -2.45 -19.69 25.63
CA GLY A 90 -2.58 -21.04 26.12
C GLY A 90 -2.17 -22.10 25.09
N ALA A 91 -2.50 -21.90 23.79
CA ALA A 91 -2.06 -22.81 22.73
C ALA A 91 -0.53 -22.86 22.61
N LEU A 92 0.15 -21.70 22.69
CA LEU A 92 1.61 -21.62 22.67
C LEU A 92 2.24 -22.33 23.90
N GLU A 93 1.66 -22.17 25.09
CA GLU A 93 2.09 -22.87 26.30
C GLU A 93 1.93 -24.40 26.15
N ASP A 94 0.82 -24.89 25.57
CA ASP A 94 0.62 -26.30 25.30
C ASP A 94 1.63 -26.89 24.30
N LEU A 95 2.14 -26.05 23.41
CA LEU A 95 3.24 -26.39 22.49
C LEU A 95 4.62 -26.34 23.17
N GLY A 96 4.66 -26.05 24.48
CA GLY A 96 5.89 -25.94 25.26
C GLY A 96 6.67 -24.65 24.98
N ARG A 97 6.00 -23.58 24.52
CA ARG A 97 6.62 -22.29 24.20
C ARG A 97 6.22 -21.20 25.19
N ASN A 98 7.14 -20.29 25.46
CA ASN A 98 6.82 -19.06 26.16
C ASN A 98 6.16 -18.08 25.16
N ALA A 99 4.91 -17.71 25.42
CA ALA A 99 4.16 -16.84 24.52
C ALA A 99 4.84 -15.45 24.36
N SER A 100 5.48 -14.92 25.41
CA SER A 100 6.21 -13.66 25.34
C SER A 100 7.38 -13.73 24.34
N ASP A 101 8.12 -14.83 24.34
CA ASP A 101 9.26 -15.01 23.43
C ASP A 101 8.78 -15.09 21.96
N ILE A 102 7.63 -15.74 21.73
CA ILE A 102 7.02 -15.79 20.39
C ILE A 102 6.53 -14.41 19.94
N PHE A 103 5.90 -13.63 20.82
CA PHE A 103 5.50 -12.25 20.48
C PHE A 103 6.70 -11.34 20.23
N GLU A 104 7.82 -11.55 20.93
CA GLU A 104 9.07 -10.79 20.74
C GLU A 104 9.83 -11.21 19.46
N ALA A 105 9.57 -12.40 18.92
CA ALA A 105 10.15 -12.85 17.66
C ALA A 105 9.62 -12.08 16.44
N GLU A 106 8.45 -11.42 16.56
CA GLU A 106 7.89 -10.59 15.47
C GLU A 106 8.72 -9.32 15.25
N PRO A 107 9.25 -9.08 14.04
CA PRO A 107 9.89 -7.81 13.73
C PRO A 107 8.85 -6.70 13.58
N ASP A 108 9.24 -5.46 13.88
CA ASP A 108 8.43 -4.30 13.51
C ASP A 108 8.32 -4.18 11.99
N ALA A 109 7.13 -3.90 11.50
CA ALA A 109 6.92 -3.66 10.07
C ALA A 109 7.68 -2.40 9.62
N GLY A 110 8.62 -2.54 8.69
CA GLY A 110 9.48 -1.47 8.16
C GLY A 110 8.75 -0.52 7.20
N LEU A 111 7.53 -0.11 7.55
CA LEU A 111 6.62 0.67 6.72
C LEU A 111 6.50 2.14 7.15
N GLY A 112 7.25 2.57 8.13
CA GLY A 112 7.18 3.94 8.63
C GLY A 112 8.37 4.30 9.51
N ASN A 113 8.47 5.60 9.87
CA ASN A 113 9.60 6.14 10.61
C ASN A 113 9.19 7.00 11.80
N GLY A 114 8.19 7.87 11.64
CA GLY A 114 7.91 8.92 12.61
C GLY A 114 6.43 9.12 12.93
N GLY A 115 6.11 10.33 13.40
CA GLY A 115 4.78 10.72 13.86
C GLY A 115 3.70 10.60 12.78
N LEU A 116 4.03 10.96 11.54
CA LEU A 116 3.12 10.82 10.38
C LEU A 116 2.68 9.36 10.21
N GLY A 117 3.65 8.44 10.18
CA GLY A 117 3.39 7.01 10.04
C GLY A 117 2.67 6.41 11.25
N ARG A 118 2.98 6.87 12.47
CA ARG A 118 2.28 6.41 13.68
C ARG A 118 0.84 6.89 13.73
N LEU A 119 0.57 8.13 13.33
CA LEU A 119 -0.79 8.65 13.23
C LEU A 119 -1.63 7.83 12.25
N ALA A 120 -1.08 7.54 11.05
CA ALA A 120 -1.72 6.70 10.06
C ALA A 120 -2.07 5.30 10.62
N ALA A 121 -1.13 4.67 11.31
CA ALA A 121 -1.36 3.36 11.95
C ALA A 121 -2.45 3.42 13.02
N CYS A 122 -2.49 4.49 13.85
CA CYS A 122 -3.53 4.69 14.85
C CYS A 122 -4.90 4.90 14.23
N TYR A 123 -4.98 5.64 13.10
CA TYR A 123 -6.26 5.82 12.41
C TYR A 123 -6.80 4.51 11.82
N MET A 124 -5.94 3.66 11.27
CA MET A 124 -6.38 2.34 10.78
C MET A 124 -7.02 1.50 11.89
N ASP A 125 -6.36 1.46 13.04
CA ASP A 125 -6.87 0.73 14.22
C ASP A 125 -8.16 1.36 14.77
N SER A 126 -8.22 2.69 14.84
CA SER A 126 -9.39 3.42 15.32
C SER A 126 -10.58 3.31 14.38
N MET A 127 -10.39 3.39 13.06
CA MET A 127 -11.47 3.20 12.09
C MET A 127 -12.09 1.82 12.23
N ALA A 128 -11.26 0.76 12.28
CA ALA A 128 -11.74 -0.60 12.48
C ALA A 128 -12.48 -0.77 13.82
N THR A 129 -11.97 -0.16 14.91
CA THR A 129 -12.60 -0.20 16.23
C THR A 129 -13.96 0.53 16.27
N CYS A 130 -14.06 1.65 15.56
CA CYS A 130 -15.29 2.43 15.47
C CYS A 130 -16.28 1.89 14.43
N GLY A 131 -15.97 0.81 13.72
CA GLY A 131 -16.84 0.19 12.73
C GLY A 131 -16.91 0.96 11.41
N TYR A 132 -15.86 1.71 11.04
CA TYR A 132 -15.75 2.35 9.73
C TYR A 132 -14.98 1.44 8.79
N GLU A 133 -15.53 1.23 7.58
CA GLU A 133 -14.80 0.60 6.49
C GLU A 133 -13.70 1.53 6.01
N GLY A 134 -12.45 1.11 6.17
CA GLY A 134 -11.28 1.89 5.82
C GLY A 134 -10.18 1.05 5.18
N THR A 135 -9.64 1.55 4.08
CA THR A 135 -8.46 0.97 3.44
C THR A 135 -7.31 1.96 3.50
N GLY A 136 -6.19 1.56 4.14
CA GLY A 136 -4.93 2.28 4.07
C GLY A 136 -4.19 1.92 2.78
N TYR A 137 -3.52 2.89 2.17
CA TYR A 137 -2.73 2.68 0.94
C TYR A 137 -1.33 3.24 1.10
N SER A 138 -0.33 2.42 0.78
CA SER A 138 1.08 2.80 0.79
C SER A 138 1.91 1.90 -0.15
N ILE A 139 3.22 2.00 -0.03
CA ILE A 139 4.20 1.17 -0.73
C ILE A 139 4.62 0.01 0.16
N CYS A 140 4.76 -1.18 -0.42
CA CYS A 140 5.33 -2.35 0.23
C CYS A 140 6.86 -2.28 0.21
N TYR A 141 7.44 -1.45 1.08
CA TYR A 141 8.90 -1.32 1.14
C TYR A 141 9.55 -2.67 1.45
N GLU A 142 10.59 -3.00 0.69
CA GLU A 142 11.33 -4.25 0.91
C GLU A 142 12.20 -4.17 2.18
N LEU A 143 12.81 -3.01 2.40
CA LEU A 143 13.67 -2.73 3.54
C LEU A 143 13.05 -1.63 4.39
N GLY A 144 13.13 -1.77 5.70
CA GLY A 144 12.94 -0.65 6.64
C GLY A 144 14.02 0.42 6.42
N ILE A 145 13.92 1.54 7.15
CA ILE A 145 14.90 2.63 7.01
C ILE A 145 16.29 2.13 7.37
N PHE A 146 16.46 1.57 8.55
CA PHE A 146 17.65 0.84 8.99
C PHE A 146 17.36 0.10 10.30
N ARG A 147 18.19 -0.91 10.60
CA ARG A 147 18.26 -1.54 11.91
C ARG A 147 19.56 -1.16 12.61
N GLN A 148 19.47 -0.78 13.87
CA GLN A 148 20.62 -0.45 14.69
C GLN A 148 21.35 -1.71 15.15
N LYS A 149 22.67 -1.70 15.07
CA LYS A 149 23.55 -2.74 15.58
C LYS A 149 24.71 -2.11 16.34
N PHE A 150 25.22 -2.80 17.34
CA PHE A 150 26.43 -2.38 18.02
C PHE A 150 27.62 -3.21 17.56
N GLU A 151 28.64 -2.53 17.06
CA GLU A 151 29.92 -3.14 16.65
C GLU A 151 31.07 -2.36 17.31
N ASN A 152 31.96 -3.11 18.02
CA ASN A 152 33.11 -2.51 18.73
C ASN A 152 32.73 -1.34 19.64
N GLY A 153 31.58 -1.43 20.33
CA GLY A 153 31.10 -0.39 21.24
C GLY A 153 30.54 0.86 20.57
N ARG A 154 30.33 0.83 19.25
CA ARG A 154 29.73 1.91 18.48
C ARG A 154 28.44 1.43 17.81
N GLN A 155 27.47 2.31 17.73
CA GLN A 155 26.26 2.06 16.95
C GLN A 155 26.58 2.10 15.45
N THR A 156 26.08 1.11 14.73
CA THR A 156 26.13 1.03 13.27
C THR A 156 24.72 0.77 12.73
N GLU A 157 24.50 1.19 11.51
CA GLU A 157 23.25 1.01 10.78
C GLU A 157 23.41 -0.13 9.78
N VAL A 158 22.45 -1.04 9.74
CA VAL A 158 22.41 -2.15 8.79
C VAL A 158 21.05 -2.24 8.13
N ALA A 159 20.96 -2.91 6.98
CA ALA A 159 19.71 -3.11 6.27
C ALA A 159 18.69 -3.83 7.17
N ASP A 160 17.48 -3.31 7.20
CA ASP A 160 16.35 -3.89 7.95
C ASP A 160 15.49 -4.75 7.02
N ASN A 161 15.77 -6.03 6.95
CA ASN A 161 15.07 -7.03 6.13
C ASN A 161 13.78 -7.51 6.82
N TRP A 162 12.95 -6.60 7.30
CA TRP A 162 11.72 -6.90 8.03
C TRP A 162 10.75 -7.79 7.26
N ARG A 163 10.65 -7.58 5.93
CA ARG A 163 9.65 -8.21 5.08
C ARG A 163 9.76 -9.74 5.04
N THR A 164 10.98 -10.29 5.04
CA THR A 164 11.18 -11.74 5.00
C THR A 164 10.52 -12.44 6.19
N ALA A 165 10.65 -11.89 7.39
CA ALA A 165 10.04 -12.45 8.58
C ALA A 165 8.54 -12.12 8.71
N ALA A 166 8.08 -11.00 8.15
CA ALA A 166 6.68 -10.55 8.21
C ALA A 166 5.84 -10.99 7.00
N GLU A 167 6.36 -11.81 6.09
CA GLU A 167 5.63 -12.26 4.88
C GLU A 167 4.31 -12.97 5.22
N SER A 168 4.21 -13.61 6.38
CA SER A 168 3.00 -14.25 6.89
C SER A 168 1.80 -13.29 7.08
N TRP A 169 2.06 -11.98 7.19
CA TRP A 169 1.02 -10.96 7.29
C TRP A 169 0.57 -10.42 5.93
N LEU A 170 1.36 -10.61 4.88
CA LEU A 170 1.16 -9.97 3.58
C LEU A 170 0.48 -10.93 2.60
N ILE A 171 -0.78 -10.68 2.29
CA ILE A 171 -1.57 -11.48 1.35
C ILE A 171 -1.42 -10.89 -0.06
N PRO A 172 -0.71 -11.55 -0.99
CA PRO A 172 -0.59 -11.04 -2.36
C PRO A 172 -1.92 -11.17 -3.11
N ARG A 173 -2.29 -10.12 -3.86
CA ARG A 173 -3.51 -10.05 -4.68
C ARG A 173 -3.14 -9.82 -6.15
N TRP A 174 -2.62 -10.83 -6.80
CA TRP A 174 -2.21 -10.75 -8.21
C TRP A 174 -3.36 -10.39 -9.15
N GLU A 175 -4.57 -10.80 -8.81
CA GLU A 175 -5.80 -10.51 -9.54
C GLU A 175 -6.17 -9.03 -9.55
N ASP A 176 -5.65 -8.27 -8.58
CA ASP A 176 -5.86 -6.83 -8.43
C ASP A 176 -4.67 -6.00 -8.93
N ALA A 177 -3.67 -6.63 -9.54
CA ALA A 177 -2.52 -5.91 -10.10
C ALA A 177 -2.94 -4.89 -11.17
N VAL A 178 -2.24 -3.75 -11.20
CA VAL A 178 -2.47 -2.68 -12.17
C VAL A 178 -1.17 -2.19 -12.78
N GLU A 179 -1.26 -1.62 -13.98
CA GLU A 179 -0.13 -1.01 -14.68
C GLU A 179 -0.02 0.48 -14.33
N VAL A 180 1.17 0.91 -13.92
CA VAL A 180 1.52 2.32 -13.72
C VAL A 180 2.51 2.74 -14.78
N ARG A 181 2.26 3.89 -15.43
CA ARG A 181 3.00 4.38 -16.60
C ARG A 181 3.83 5.60 -16.25
N PHE A 182 5.09 5.60 -16.70
CA PHE A 182 6.03 6.70 -16.50
C PHE A 182 6.63 7.17 -17.82
N GLY A 183 6.80 8.48 -17.97
CA GLY A 183 7.39 9.08 -19.17
C GLY A 183 6.50 8.97 -20.40
N GLY A 184 7.13 8.87 -21.56
CA GLY A 184 6.43 8.78 -22.85
C GLY A 184 5.94 10.09 -23.39
N HIS A 185 5.04 10.02 -24.36
CA HIS A 185 4.44 11.17 -25.02
C HIS A 185 2.93 11.03 -24.99
N VAL A 186 2.27 12.17 -24.79
CA VAL A 186 0.82 12.30 -24.87
C VAL A 186 0.48 13.09 -26.12
N ALA A 187 -0.28 12.48 -27.03
CA ALA A 187 -0.78 13.14 -28.22
C ALA A 187 -2.29 13.38 -28.07
N PRO A 188 -2.76 14.61 -28.35
CA PRO A 188 -4.19 14.87 -28.38
C PRO A 188 -4.80 14.16 -29.59
N HIS A 189 -5.82 13.37 -29.34
CA HIS A 189 -6.62 12.74 -30.39
C HIS A 189 -8.08 13.15 -30.21
N TRP A 190 -8.71 13.60 -31.31
CA TRP A 190 -10.14 13.94 -31.33
C TRP A 190 -10.86 12.89 -32.16
N ASP A 191 -11.86 12.25 -31.59
CA ASP A 191 -12.68 11.33 -32.33
C ASP A 191 -13.60 12.02 -33.35
N ASN A 192 -14.29 11.24 -34.18
CA ASN A 192 -15.19 11.78 -35.18
C ASN A 192 -16.41 12.52 -34.63
N MET A 193 -16.67 12.40 -33.32
CA MET A 193 -17.72 13.11 -32.58
C MET A 193 -17.21 14.35 -31.84
N GLY A 194 -15.91 14.62 -31.93
CA GLY A 194 -15.28 15.77 -31.28
C GLY A 194 -14.93 15.56 -29.81
N HIS A 195 -14.86 14.32 -29.33
CA HIS A 195 -14.39 14.04 -27.99
C HIS A 195 -12.86 13.98 -27.96
N TYR A 196 -12.30 14.57 -26.92
CA TYR A 196 -10.86 14.53 -26.66
C TYR A 196 -10.45 13.17 -26.07
N HIS A 197 -9.39 12.60 -26.62
CA HIS A 197 -8.73 11.41 -26.08
C HIS A 197 -7.23 11.69 -25.98
N ALA A 198 -6.62 11.28 -24.89
CA ALA A 198 -5.17 11.32 -24.70
C ALA A 198 -4.56 9.99 -25.17
N GLU A 199 -3.84 10.00 -26.29
CA GLU A 199 -3.08 8.83 -26.73
C GLU A 199 -1.71 8.81 -26.06
N TYR A 200 -1.42 7.75 -25.32
CA TYR A 200 -0.19 7.59 -24.54
C TYR A 200 0.74 6.61 -25.24
N THR A 201 1.95 7.05 -25.63
CA THR A 201 2.92 6.23 -26.37
C THR A 201 4.32 6.34 -25.76
N GLY A 202 5.15 5.29 -25.92
CA GLY A 202 6.57 5.33 -25.53
C GLY A 202 6.84 5.40 -24.04
N TYR A 203 5.86 5.06 -23.19
CA TYR A 203 6.00 5.04 -21.75
C TYR A 203 6.74 3.80 -21.22
N THR A 204 7.26 3.89 -20.01
CA THR A 204 7.76 2.73 -19.25
C THR A 204 6.68 2.26 -18.30
N ALA A 205 6.33 0.97 -18.38
CA ALA A 205 5.33 0.36 -17.51
C ALA A 205 5.96 -0.30 -16.28
N VAL A 206 5.30 -0.17 -15.14
CA VAL A 206 5.58 -0.91 -13.90
C VAL A 206 4.29 -1.53 -13.41
N ILE A 207 4.33 -2.81 -13.05
CA ILE A 207 3.15 -3.50 -12.49
C ILE A 207 3.13 -3.30 -10.99
N ALA A 208 2.07 -2.71 -10.48
CA ALA A 208 1.79 -2.58 -9.06
C ALA A 208 0.97 -3.79 -8.59
N VAL A 209 1.58 -4.64 -7.77
CA VAL A 209 0.93 -5.82 -7.19
C VAL A 209 0.58 -5.52 -5.74
N PRO A 210 -0.72 -5.54 -5.36
CA PRO A 210 -1.08 -5.25 -3.99
C PRO A 210 -0.78 -6.43 -3.07
N ARG A 211 -0.35 -6.09 -1.86
CA ARG A 211 -0.21 -7.00 -0.72
C ARG A 211 -1.05 -6.45 0.41
N ASP A 212 -2.04 -7.21 0.83
CA ASP A 212 -2.99 -6.80 1.85
C ASP A 212 -2.51 -7.26 3.23
N MET A 213 -2.45 -6.34 4.19
CA MET A 213 -2.24 -6.60 5.60
C MET A 213 -3.53 -6.28 6.35
N LEU A 214 -4.09 -7.28 7.02
CA LEU A 214 -5.36 -7.14 7.72
C LEU A 214 -5.18 -6.53 9.11
N ILE A 215 -6.15 -5.72 9.54
CA ILE A 215 -6.14 -4.98 10.80
C ILE A 215 -7.48 -5.19 11.50
N ALA A 216 -7.48 -5.93 12.60
CA ALA A 216 -8.67 -6.12 13.41
C ALA A 216 -8.93 -4.89 14.29
N GLY A 217 -10.17 -4.40 14.32
CA GLY A 217 -10.63 -3.45 15.33
C GLY A 217 -10.89 -4.14 16.68
N TYR A 218 -10.83 -3.36 17.76
CA TYR A 218 -11.11 -3.86 19.10
C TYR A 218 -12.53 -4.45 19.18
N GLY A 219 -12.64 -5.64 19.72
CA GLY A 219 -13.89 -6.41 19.77
C GLY A 219 -14.23 -7.17 18.49
N GLY A 220 -13.37 -7.14 17.46
CA GLY A 220 -13.54 -7.89 16.21
C GLY A 220 -14.73 -7.46 15.38
N HIS A 221 -15.18 -6.20 15.52
CA HIS A 221 -16.38 -5.68 14.84
C HIS A 221 -16.15 -5.33 13.37
N GLU A 222 -14.92 -4.98 13.02
CA GLU A 222 -14.51 -4.62 11.66
C GLU A 222 -13.09 -5.12 11.40
N ILE A 223 -12.85 -5.57 10.17
CA ILE A 223 -11.51 -5.91 9.68
C ILE A 223 -11.18 -4.95 8.54
N ASN A 224 -10.28 -4.03 8.80
CA ASN A 224 -9.78 -3.10 7.78
C ASN A 224 -8.54 -3.66 7.07
N THR A 225 -8.21 -3.09 5.92
CA THR A 225 -7.09 -3.52 5.09
C THR A 225 -6.07 -2.40 4.96
N LEU A 226 -4.79 -2.70 5.16
CA LEU A 226 -3.67 -1.90 4.69
C LEU A 226 -3.17 -2.53 3.39
N ARG A 227 -3.45 -1.89 2.25
CA ARG A 227 -3.03 -2.33 0.92
C ARG A 227 -1.71 -1.70 0.54
N LEU A 228 -0.69 -2.53 0.38
CA LEU A 228 0.68 -2.14 0.11
C LEU A 228 1.07 -2.52 -1.32
N TRP A 229 1.52 -1.54 -2.10
CA TRP A 229 1.88 -1.75 -3.50
C TRP A 229 3.33 -2.19 -3.66
N ASP A 230 3.54 -3.37 -4.27
CA ASP A 230 4.83 -3.96 -4.60
C ASP A 230 5.10 -3.79 -6.10
N ALA A 231 6.22 -3.17 -6.46
CA ALA A 231 6.57 -2.89 -7.86
C ALA A 231 7.21 -4.11 -8.52
N LYS A 232 6.68 -4.48 -9.69
CA LYS A 232 7.21 -5.56 -10.54
C LYS A 232 7.42 -5.06 -11.96
N SER A 233 8.40 -5.63 -12.63
CA SER A 233 8.56 -5.41 -14.06
C SER A 233 7.50 -6.20 -14.84
N PRO A 234 6.91 -5.65 -15.92
CA PRO A 234 6.08 -6.42 -16.82
C PRO A 234 6.87 -7.56 -17.49
N ASN A 235 8.16 -7.38 -17.67
CA ASN A 235 9.09 -8.38 -18.20
C ASN A 235 10.06 -8.82 -17.11
N SER A 236 10.04 -10.09 -16.75
CA SER A 236 10.93 -10.64 -15.72
C SER A 236 12.39 -10.70 -16.18
N LEU A 237 12.62 -10.89 -17.47
CA LEU A 237 13.93 -11.07 -18.07
C LEU A 237 13.87 -10.75 -19.57
N ASP A 238 14.84 -10.00 -20.08
CA ASP A 238 15.02 -9.87 -21.52
C ASP A 238 15.77 -11.10 -22.05
N MET A 239 15.04 -12.03 -22.65
CA MET A 239 15.57 -13.30 -23.12
C MET A 239 16.57 -13.14 -24.27
N TYR A 240 16.42 -12.09 -25.09
CA TYR A 240 17.38 -11.82 -26.17
C TYR A 240 18.74 -11.41 -25.60
N LEU A 241 18.76 -10.39 -24.76
CA LEU A 241 20.00 -9.96 -24.09
C LEU A 241 20.64 -11.08 -23.26
N PHE A 242 19.81 -11.89 -22.61
CA PHE A 242 20.28 -13.04 -21.84
C PHE A 242 21.01 -14.06 -22.75
N SER A 243 20.45 -14.34 -23.95
CA SER A 243 21.03 -15.27 -24.92
C SER A 243 22.36 -14.77 -25.50
N GLU A 244 22.51 -13.44 -25.63
CA GLU A 244 23.75 -12.79 -26.09
C GLU A 244 24.83 -12.68 -24.99
N GLY A 245 24.57 -13.18 -23.77
CA GLY A 245 25.49 -13.12 -22.65
C GLY A 245 25.50 -11.79 -21.87
N GLU A 246 24.61 -10.87 -22.21
CA GLU A 246 24.43 -9.57 -21.56
C GLU A 246 23.58 -9.68 -20.27
N TYR A 247 23.96 -10.56 -19.37
CA TYR A 247 23.15 -10.94 -18.18
C TYR A 247 22.71 -9.78 -17.31
N VAL A 248 23.56 -8.79 -17.08
CA VAL A 248 23.24 -7.61 -16.25
C VAL A 248 22.19 -6.75 -16.94
N LYS A 249 22.36 -6.46 -18.22
CA LYS A 249 21.41 -5.67 -19.01
C LYS A 249 20.06 -6.37 -19.16
N SER A 250 20.05 -7.69 -19.23
CA SER A 250 18.81 -8.47 -19.34
C SER A 250 17.90 -8.33 -18.11
N MET A 251 18.47 -7.90 -16.97
CA MET A 251 17.74 -7.68 -15.71
C MET A 251 17.51 -6.19 -15.39
N GLU A 252 17.99 -5.27 -16.21
CA GLU A 252 17.96 -3.83 -15.93
C GLU A 252 16.53 -3.30 -15.74
N GLN A 253 15.62 -3.66 -16.63
CA GLN A 253 14.21 -3.23 -16.53
C GLN A 253 13.56 -3.72 -15.23
N ARG A 254 13.86 -4.96 -14.84
CA ARG A 254 13.39 -5.52 -13.58
C ARG A 254 13.93 -4.73 -12.38
N THR A 255 15.23 -4.49 -12.36
CA THR A 255 15.89 -3.75 -11.27
C THR A 255 15.32 -2.33 -11.17
N MET A 256 15.13 -1.64 -12.30
CA MET A 256 14.57 -0.28 -12.33
C MET A 256 13.11 -0.21 -11.86
N ALA A 257 12.32 -1.27 -12.06
CA ALA A 257 10.98 -1.34 -11.51
C ALA A 257 11.01 -1.61 -10.00
N GLU A 258 11.77 -2.62 -9.56
CA GLU A 258 11.81 -3.03 -8.16
C GLU A 258 12.44 -1.98 -7.22
N VAL A 259 13.31 -1.09 -7.74
CA VAL A 259 13.93 -0.03 -6.92
C VAL A 259 12.88 0.95 -6.36
N ILE A 260 11.72 1.10 -7.01
CA ILE A 260 10.65 1.97 -6.56
C ILE A 260 10.16 1.60 -5.15
N THR A 261 10.17 0.31 -4.82
CA THR A 261 9.69 -0.19 -3.53
C THR A 261 10.80 -0.68 -2.61
N LYS A 262 12.06 -0.28 -2.85
CA LYS A 262 13.19 -0.74 -2.02
C LYS A 262 13.19 -0.14 -0.64
N VAL A 263 13.17 1.18 -0.53
CA VAL A 263 13.37 1.91 0.74
C VAL A 263 12.46 3.13 0.80
N LEU A 264 11.93 3.42 1.98
CA LEU A 264 11.21 4.66 2.29
C LEU A 264 12.19 5.85 2.27
N TYR A 265 11.77 6.96 1.66
CA TYR A 265 12.50 8.23 1.58
C TYR A 265 13.96 8.09 1.09
N PRO A 266 14.18 7.70 -0.17
CA PRO A 266 15.52 7.77 -0.73
C PRO A 266 16.05 9.21 -0.66
N PRO A 267 17.38 9.42 -0.49
CA PRO A 267 17.98 10.74 -0.49
C PRO A 267 17.63 11.52 -1.76
N ASP A 268 17.25 12.80 -1.63
CA ASP A 268 16.83 13.67 -2.73
C ASP A 268 17.81 14.83 -3.00
N GLU A 269 19.02 14.70 -2.54
CA GLU A 269 20.12 15.65 -2.82
C GLU A 269 20.54 15.62 -4.29
N HIS A 270 20.33 14.48 -4.96
CA HIS A 270 20.63 14.28 -6.37
C HIS A 270 19.37 14.19 -7.22
N VAL A 271 19.49 14.45 -8.51
CA VAL A 271 18.38 14.41 -9.47
C VAL A 271 17.73 13.02 -9.51
N GLU A 272 18.54 11.98 -9.51
CA GLU A 272 18.10 10.58 -9.52
C GLU A 272 17.25 10.25 -8.28
N GLY A 273 17.63 10.75 -7.11
CA GLY A 273 16.87 10.59 -5.88
C GLY A 273 15.53 11.32 -5.93
N LYS A 274 15.49 12.54 -6.47
CA LYS A 274 14.22 13.28 -6.71
C LYS A 274 13.32 12.51 -7.65
N ILE A 275 13.84 12.02 -8.78
CA ILE A 275 13.09 11.21 -9.74
C ILE A 275 12.53 9.95 -9.06
N LEU A 276 13.33 9.26 -8.25
CA LEU A 276 12.88 8.06 -7.54
C LEU A 276 11.78 8.38 -6.53
N ARG A 277 11.90 9.45 -5.74
CA ARG A 277 10.83 9.89 -4.82
C ARG A 277 9.55 10.23 -5.55
N LEU A 278 9.62 10.96 -6.67
CA LEU A 278 8.44 11.26 -7.48
C LEU A 278 7.83 9.99 -8.08
N LYS A 279 8.66 9.05 -8.53
CA LYS A 279 8.19 7.73 -8.97
C LYS A 279 7.47 6.97 -7.86
N GLN A 280 8.00 6.97 -6.63
CA GLN A 280 7.35 6.34 -5.48
C GLN A 280 5.97 6.94 -5.22
N GLN A 281 5.88 8.27 -5.17
CA GLN A 281 4.61 8.96 -4.92
C GLN A 281 3.58 8.65 -6.01
N TYR A 282 3.95 8.79 -7.27
CA TYR A 282 3.02 8.51 -8.37
C TYR A 282 2.67 7.03 -8.47
N PHE A 283 3.62 6.14 -8.23
CA PHE A 283 3.40 4.69 -8.27
C PHE A 283 2.24 4.27 -7.36
N PHE A 284 2.31 4.60 -6.07
CA PHE A 284 1.23 4.19 -5.17
C PHE A 284 -0.06 4.98 -5.36
N VAL A 285 0.03 6.25 -5.76
CA VAL A 285 -1.14 7.09 -6.06
C VAL A 285 -1.91 6.54 -7.25
N SER A 286 -1.24 6.31 -8.38
CA SER A 286 -1.89 5.80 -9.60
C SER A 286 -2.46 4.39 -9.37
N ALA A 287 -1.70 3.51 -8.70
CA ALA A 287 -2.19 2.18 -8.37
C ALA A 287 -3.44 2.24 -7.48
N THR A 288 -3.45 3.13 -6.47
CA THR A 288 -4.59 3.33 -5.58
C THR A 288 -5.80 3.90 -6.31
N ALA A 289 -5.62 4.94 -7.13
CA ALA A 289 -6.71 5.53 -7.93
C ALA A 289 -7.39 4.48 -8.81
N GLN A 290 -6.60 3.70 -9.56
CA GLN A 290 -7.10 2.63 -10.41
C GLN A 290 -7.86 1.55 -9.61
N ASP A 291 -7.34 1.14 -8.46
CA ASP A 291 -7.97 0.13 -7.60
C ASP A 291 -9.33 0.60 -7.06
N VAL A 292 -9.37 1.82 -6.51
CA VAL A 292 -10.62 2.39 -5.94
C VAL A 292 -11.67 2.61 -7.04
N VAL A 293 -11.28 3.20 -8.17
CA VAL A 293 -12.20 3.43 -9.30
C VAL A 293 -12.73 2.11 -9.85
N ARG A 294 -11.87 1.10 -10.04
CA ARG A 294 -12.28 -0.22 -10.53
C ARG A 294 -13.26 -0.90 -9.57
N LYS A 295 -13.01 -0.83 -8.26
CA LYS A 295 -13.93 -1.35 -7.22
C LYS A 295 -15.26 -0.61 -7.21
N HIS A 296 -15.22 0.72 -7.33
CA HIS A 296 -16.41 1.55 -7.44
C HIS A 296 -17.30 1.13 -8.61
N ILE A 297 -16.73 1.04 -9.81
CA ILE A 297 -17.49 0.64 -11.00
C ILE A 297 -18.05 -0.77 -10.87
N ARG A 298 -17.31 -1.70 -10.27
CA ARG A 298 -17.78 -3.07 -10.02
C ARG A 298 -18.96 -3.10 -9.05
N LYS A 299 -18.97 -2.24 -8.02
CA LYS A 299 -19.98 -2.21 -6.95
C LYS A 299 -21.18 -1.35 -7.32
N TRP A 300 -20.97 -0.19 -7.91
CA TRP A 300 -21.99 0.85 -8.12
C TRP A 300 -22.33 1.12 -9.59
N GLY A 301 -21.43 0.85 -10.52
CA GLY A 301 -21.67 0.93 -11.96
C GLY A 301 -21.63 2.32 -12.60
N ASP A 302 -21.73 3.40 -11.82
CA ASP A 302 -21.76 4.79 -12.31
C ASP A 302 -20.65 5.63 -11.69
N ILE A 303 -19.69 6.08 -12.51
CA ILE A 303 -18.57 6.91 -12.05
C ILE A 303 -19.01 8.23 -11.42
N LYS A 304 -20.17 8.76 -11.77
CA LYS A 304 -20.68 10.05 -11.27
C LYS A 304 -21.05 10.00 -9.79
N SER A 305 -21.36 8.83 -9.26
CA SER A 305 -21.64 8.62 -7.84
C SER A 305 -20.39 8.43 -6.98
N PHE A 306 -19.19 8.54 -7.57
CA PHE A 306 -17.93 8.24 -6.87
C PHE A 306 -17.76 9.02 -5.55
N ALA A 307 -18.04 10.31 -5.54
CA ALA A 307 -17.92 11.15 -4.35
C ALA A 307 -18.92 10.81 -3.23
N GLU A 308 -20.03 10.19 -3.57
CA GLU A 308 -21.03 9.74 -2.58
C GLU A 308 -20.50 8.57 -1.75
N HIS A 309 -19.66 7.71 -2.38
CA HIS A 309 -19.21 6.44 -1.82
C HIS A 309 -17.75 6.43 -1.35
N HIS A 310 -16.93 7.40 -1.73
CA HIS A 310 -15.51 7.40 -1.40
C HIS A 310 -15.05 8.71 -0.77
N ALA A 311 -14.26 8.59 0.31
CA ALA A 311 -13.53 9.68 0.93
C ALA A 311 -12.05 9.34 0.90
N MET A 312 -11.27 10.08 0.10
CA MET A 312 -9.83 9.88 -0.05
C MET A 312 -9.08 10.88 0.83
N GLN A 313 -8.53 10.40 1.93
CA GLN A 313 -7.77 11.22 2.87
C GLN A 313 -6.30 11.22 2.49
N ILE A 314 -5.77 12.39 2.13
CA ILE A 314 -4.37 12.61 1.81
C ILE A 314 -3.60 12.95 3.08
N ASN A 315 -2.64 12.11 3.45
CA ASN A 315 -1.77 12.31 4.60
C ASN A 315 -0.48 13.00 4.17
N ASP A 316 -0.38 14.31 4.40
CA ASP A 316 0.66 15.22 3.92
C ASP A 316 0.67 15.43 2.38
N THR A 317 1.74 16.03 1.84
CA THR A 317 1.87 16.39 0.42
C THR A 317 2.16 15.21 -0.50
N HIS A 318 2.69 14.12 0.03
CA HIS A 318 3.16 12.98 -0.75
C HIS A 318 2.10 12.37 -1.69
N PRO A 319 0.80 12.20 -1.28
CA PRO A 319 -0.22 11.64 -2.16
C PRO A 319 -1.01 12.69 -2.95
N THR A 320 -0.62 13.96 -3.00
CA THR A 320 -1.39 15.01 -3.68
C THR A 320 -1.59 14.77 -5.18
N LEU A 321 -0.73 13.97 -5.80
CA LEU A 321 -0.89 13.53 -7.19
C LEU A 321 -2.19 12.75 -7.45
N ILE A 322 -2.91 12.33 -6.40
CA ILE A 322 -4.23 11.69 -6.55
C ILE A 322 -5.24 12.62 -7.22
N ILE A 323 -5.14 13.93 -7.00
CA ILE A 323 -6.05 14.92 -7.60
C ILE A 323 -5.93 14.91 -9.12
N PRO A 324 -4.76 15.19 -9.73
CA PRO A 324 -4.63 15.13 -11.19
C PRO A 324 -4.76 13.71 -11.75
N GLU A 325 -4.47 12.65 -10.98
CA GLU A 325 -4.63 11.27 -11.45
C GLU A 325 -6.10 10.86 -11.53
N LEU A 326 -6.93 11.22 -10.55
CA LEU A 326 -8.39 11.01 -10.65
C LEU A 326 -8.99 11.83 -11.80
N MET A 327 -8.55 13.07 -11.99
CA MET A 327 -8.94 13.87 -13.15
C MET A 327 -8.60 13.16 -14.46
N ARG A 328 -7.37 12.63 -14.58
CA ARG A 328 -6.94 11.85 -15.75
C ARG A 328 -7.86 10.65 -15.98
N ILE A 329 -8.08 9.84 -14.96
CA ILE A 329 -8.92 8.63 -15.07
C ILE A 329 -10.34 9.02 -15.49
N PHE A 330 -10.96 9.98 -14.82
CA PHE A 330 -12.34 10.38 -15.11
C PHE A 330 -12.52 10.96 -16.52
N MET A 331 -11.55 11.78 -16.98
CA MET A 331 -11.60 12.35 -18.31
C MET A 331 -11.17 11.38 -19.41
N ASP A 332 -10.00 10.76 -19.24
CA ASP A 332 -9.36 10.00 -20.33
C ASP A 332 -9.93 8.57 -20.46
N GLU A 333 -10.39 7.95 -19.35
CA GLU A 333 -10.89 6.58 -19.34
C GLU A 333 -12.43 6.49 -19.29
N TYR A 334 -13.07 7.46 -18.60
CA TYR A 334 -14.54 7.49 -18.48
C TYR A 334 -15.22 8.59 -19.29
N GLY A 335 -14.46 9.44 -19.98
CA GLY A 335 -15.01 10.44 -20.92
C GLY A 335 -15.77 11.58 -20.28
N LEU A 336 -15.56 11.87 -18.98
CA LEU A 336 -16.18 13.01 -18.32
C LEU A 336 -15.58 14.35 -18.82
N GLY A 337 -16.40 15.38 -18.86
CA GLY A 337 -15.91 16.74 -19.04
C GLY A 337 -15.10 17.23 -17.82
N TRP A 338 -14.27 18.28 -18.04
CA TRP A 338 -13.44 18.84 -16.99
C TRP A 338 -14.22 19.22 -15.72
N ASP A 339 -15.31 19.98 -15.90
CA ASP A 339 -16.03 20.53 -14.75
C ASP A 339 -16.75 19.44 -13.94
N GLU A 340 -17.24 18.42 -14.62
CA GLU A 340 -17.86 17.23 -13.97
C GLU A 340 -16.81 16.40 -13.22
N ALA A 341 -15.67 16.12 -13.84
CA ALA A 341 -14.57 15.42 -13.19
C ALA A 341 -14.02 16.18 -11.98
N TRP A 342 -13.87 17.51 -12.12
CA TRP A 342 -13.38 18.40 -11.05
C TRP A 342 -14.35 18.42 -9.85
N ASP A 343 -15.65 18.49 -10.10
CA ASP A 343 -16.66 18.44 -9.04
C ASP A 343 -16.55 17.15 -8.23
N ILE A 344 -16.47 16.00 -8.90
CA ILE A 344 -16.30 14.69 -8.24
C ILE A 344 -15.00 14.67 -7.41
N VAL A 345 -13.88 15.08 -7.97
CA VAL A 345 -12.57 15.07 -7.29
C VAL A 345 -12.57 15.94 -6.04
N THR A 346 -13.09 17.16 -6.13
CA THR A 346 -13.10 18.11 -5.00
C THR A 346 -14.03 17.67 -3.86
N HIS A 347 -15.04 16.85 -4.14
CA HIS A 347 -15.92 16.28 -3.12
C HIS A 347 -15.44 14.91 -2.59
N SER A 348 -14.40 14.32 -3.21
CA SER A 348 -13.88 13.01 -2.81
C SER A 348 -12.59 13.11 -1.99
N VAL A 349 -11.80 14.19 -2.14
CA VAL A 349 -10.45 14.31 -1.59
C VAL A 349 -10.41 15.27 -0.41
N ALA A 350 -9.79 14.84 0.68
CA ALA A 350 -9.49 15.67 1.85
C ALA A 350 -7.99 15.61 2.17
N TYR A 351 -7.40 16.73 2.61
CA TYR A 351 -5.98 16.89 2.86
C TYR A 351 -5.68 17.27 4.30
N THR A 352 -4.66 16.67 4.87
CA THR A 352 -4.10 17.07 6.17
C THR A 352 -2.62 17.42 6.01
N ASN A 353 -2.26 18.64 6.40
CA ASN A 353 -0.88 19.09 6.51
C ASN A 353 -0.34 18.79 7.92
N HIS A 354 0.87 18.26 8.00
CA HIS A 354 1.52 17.88 9.27
C HIS A 354 2.61 18.85 9.73
N THR A 355 2.90 19.91 8.94
CA THR A 355 3.96 20.86 9.26
C THR A 355 3.55 22.29 8.92
N VAL A 356 4.06 23.25 9.70
CA VAL A 356 3.89 24.68 9.44
C VAL A 356 5.12 25.29 8.74
N MET A 357 6.21 24.52 8.61
CA MET A 357 7.47 25.00 8.05
C MET A 357 7.43 24.91 6.52
N SER A 358 7.74 26.00 5.84
CA SER A 358 7.67 26.09 4.38
C SER A 358 8.61 25.14 3.63
N GLU A 359 9.73 24.77 4.26
CA GLU A 359 10.69 23.78 3.71
C GLU A 359 10.15 22.37 3.65
N ALA A 360 9.15 22.05 4.44
CA ALA A 360 8.50 20.74 4.41
C ALA A 360 7.44 20.63 3.30
N LEU A 361 7.06 21.75 2.66
CA LEU A 361 6.25 21.72 1.45
C LEU A 361 7.13 21.33 0.26
N GLU A 362 6.82 20.18 -0.34
CA GLU A 362 7.59 19.67 -1.46
C GLU A 362 7.57 20.63 -2.67
N LYS A 363 8.73 20.81 -3.28
CA LYS A 363 8.91 21.59 -4.50
C LYS A 363 9.59 20.73 -5.55
N TRP A 364 8.90 20.50 -6.64
CA TRP A 364 9.38 19.67 -7.73
C TRP A 364 9.85 20.52 -8.91
N PRO A 365 11.03 20.26 -9.50
CA PRO A 365 11.42 20.85 -10.77
C PRO A 365 10.39 20.51 -11.86
N GLN A 366 9.95 21.52 -12.61
CA GLN A 366 8.92 21.36 -13.65
C GLN A 366 9.32 20.36 -14.73
N ASP A 367 10.58 20.41 -15.15
CA ASP A 367 11.15 19.50 -16.16
C ASP A 367 11.08 18.04 -15.73
N ILE A 368 11.34 17.72 -14.45
CA ILE A 368 11.22 16.36 -13.92
C ILE A 368 9.76 15.90 -13.98
N VAL A 369 8.82 16.72 -13.52
CA VAL A 369 7.39 16.36 -13.53
C VAL A 369 6.89 16.19 -14.96
N GLN A 370 7.23 17.11 -15.85
CA GLN A 370 6.82 17.09 -17.25
C GLN A 370 7.35 15.87 -18.01
N GLN A 371 8.61 15.49 -17.76
CA GLN A 371 9.21 14.31 -18.41
C GLN A 371 8.68 13.01 -17.84
N LEU A 372 8.50 12.94 -16.54
CA LEU A 372 8.09 11.71 -15.88
C LEU A 372 6.58 11.45 -15.96
N LEU A 373 5.76 12.51 -15.88
CA LEU A 373 4.30 12.47 -15.77
C LEU A 373 3.64 13.46 -16.76
N PRO A 374 3.87 13.33 -18.07
CA PRO A 374 3.49 14.34 -19.05
C PRO A 374 1.98 14.65 -19.03
N ARG A 375 1.11 13.63 -18.90
CA ARG A 375 -0.34 13.87 -18.86
C ARG A 375 -0.79 14.57 -17.57
N LEU A 376 -0.24 14.20 -16.44
CA LEU A 376 -0.54 14.88 -15.18
C LEU A 376 -0.04 16.31 -15.19
N TRP A 377 1.12 16.55 -15.82
CA TRP A 377 1.64 17.91 -15.98
C TRP A 377 0.67 18.83 -16.75
N GLU A 378 0.08 18.35 -17.86
CA GLU A 378 -0.96 19.09 -18.59
C GLU A 378 -2.16 19.42 -17.70
N ILE A 379 -2.66 18.45 -16.92
CA ILE A 379 -3.78 18.63 -16.00
C ILE A 379 -3.42 19.62 -14.90
N MET A 380 -2.24 19.52 -14.32
CA MET A 380 -1.76 20.46 -13.28
C MET A 380 -1.64 21.89 -13.81
N CYS A 381 -1.15 22.07 -15.05
CA CYS A 381 -1.12 23.37 -15.70
C CYS A 381 -2.53 23.95 -15.89
N GLU A 382 -3.50 23.15 -16.29
CA GLU A 382 -4.89 23.59 -16.46
C GLU A 382 -5.56 23.91 -15.11
N ILE A 383 -5.29 23.12 -14.05
CA ILE A 383 -5.74 23.45 -12.69
C ILE A 383 -5.19 24.82 -12.27
N ASN A 384 -3.89 25.04 -12.47
CA ASN A 384 -3.26 26.33 -12.15
C ASN A 384 -3.85 27.50 -12.95
N ARG A 385 -4.06 27.31 -14.25
CA ARG A 385 -4.67 28.34 -15.11
C ARG A 385 -6.06 28.73 -14.61
N ARG A 386 -6.94 27.76 -14.35
CA ARG A 386 -8.30 27.99 -13.86
C ARG A 386 -8.30 28.65 -12.48
N TRP A 387 -7.38 28.24 -11.61
CA TRP A 387 -7.24 28.87 -10.29
C TRP A 387 -6.81 30.32 -10.38
N CYS A 388 -5.85 30.65 -11.26
CA CYS A 388 -5.46 32.02 -11.51
C CYS A 388 -6.60 32.88 -12.07
N ASP A 389 -7.39 32.34 -13.01
CA ASP A 389 -8.57 33.04 -13.58
C ASP A 389 -9.66 33.29 -12.52
N TYR A 390 -9.80 32.36 -11.53
CA TYR A 390 -10.76 32.54 -10.43
C TYR A 390 -10.34 33.65 -9.45
N LEU A 391 -9.05 33.88 -9.28
CA LEU A 391 -8.52 34.89 -8.35
C LEU A 391 -8.51 36.31 -8.91
N VAL A 392 -8.72 36.52 -10.22
CA VAL A 392 -8.77 37.83 -10.93
C VAL A 392 -10.18 38.29 -11.10
#